data_f0190c7e8bf8cb1601d0e4c03d4a21a5
#
_entry.id   f0190c7e8bf8cb1601d0e4c03d4a21a5
#
_cell.length_a   1.000
_cell.length_b   1.000
_cell.length_c   1.000
_cell.angle_alpha   90.00
_cell.angle_beta   90.00
_cell.angle_gamma   90.00
#
_symmetry.space_group_name_H-M   'P 1'
#
loop_
_entity.id
_entity.type
_entity.pdbx_description
1 polymer ?
#
loop_
_entity_poly.entity_id
_entity_poly.type
_entity_poly.pdbx_seq_one_letter_code
_entity_poly.pdbx_strand_id
1 'polypeptide(L)'
;MLAGLDAEARRLASTTITDLIREDPARASDFALRCGGLYANFARQRYGRAALDALFAIGERAELMVAMRRLLDGALVNPTEGRAALHSALRGDNSTSQVAVEARAQAVAAQARMRVLIEQLEASDVAQALV
;
A
#
# COMPACT_ATOMS: atom_id res chain seq x y z
N MET A 1 17.04 19.14 5.91
CA MET A 1 16.28 17.89 6.14
C MET A 1 16.34 16.94 4.93
N LEU A 2 16.42 17.43 3.69
CA LEU A 2 16.49 16.62 2.45
C LEU A 2 17.92 16.50 1.85
N ALA A 3 18.94 17.10 2.47
CA ALA A 3 20.29 17.18 1.91
C ALA A 3 20.90 15.81 1.53
N GLY A 4 20.62 14.77 2.30
CA GLY A 4 21.07 13.41 1.98
C GLY A 4 20.38 12.84 0.73
N LEU A 5 19.05 13.05 0.59
CA LEU A 5 18.32 12.63 -0.60
C LEU A 5 18.72 13.43 -1.84
N ASP A 6 18.97 14.74 -1.70
CA ASP A 6 19.41 15.57 -2.81
C ASP A 6 20.81 15.15 -3.32
N ALA A 7 21.70 14.75 -2.42
CA ALA A 7 23.01 14.21 -2.78
C ALA A 7 22.88 12.88 -3.54
N GLU A 8 22.06 11.96 -3.04
CA GLU A 8 21.78 10.68 -3.70
C GLU A 8 21.06 10.87 -5.04
N ALA A 9 20.09 11.78 -5.12
CA ALA A 9 19.40 12.10 -6.36
C ALA A 9 20.38 12.59 -7.45
N ARG A 10 21.31 13.46 -7.07
CA ARG A 10 22.37 13.92 -7.99
C ARG A 10 23.31 12.79 -8.40
N ARG A 11 23.75 11.95 -7.46
CA ARG A 11 24.57 10.77 -7.76
C ARG A 11 23.89 9.83 -8.74
N LEU A 12 22.61 9.55 -8.52
CA LEU A 12 21.81 8.62 -9.31
C LEU A 12 21.34 9.21 -10.65
N ALA A 13 21.47 10.52 -10.87
CA ALA A 13 21.01 11.16 -12.11
C ALA A 13 21.70 10.59 -13.36
N SER A 14 23.00 10.24 -13.24
CA SER A 14 23.82 9.66 -14.30
C SER A 14 24.05 8.16 -14.18
N THR A 15 23.54 7.51 -13.13
CA THR A 15 23.72 6.07 -12.88
C THR A 15 22.61 5.26 -13.54
N THR A 16 22.97 4.26 -14.33
CA THR A 16 22.00 3.36 -14.95
C THR A 16 21.63 2.21 -14.00
N ILE A 17 20.47 1.55 -14.26
CA ILE A 17 20.09 0.33 -13.53
C ILE A 17 21.14 -0.78 -13.72
N THR A 18 21.71 -0.87 -14.91
CA THR A 18 22.78 -1.84 -15.23
C THR A 18 24.01 -1.62 -14.36
N ASP A 19 24.38 -0.36 -14.13
CA ASP A 19 25.51 -0.02 -13.26
C ASP A 19 25.20 -0.39 -11.81
N LEU A 20 24.00 -0.08 -11.32
CA LEU A 20 23.58 -0.45 -9.97
C LEU A 20 23.57 -1.97 -9.74
N ILE A 21 23.19 -2.76 -10.73
CA ILE A 21 23.21 -4.23 -10.64
C ILE A 21 24.66 -4.75 -10.69
N ARG A 22 25.52 -4.13 -11.48
CA ARG A 22 26.93 -4.49 -11.58
C ARG A 22 27.69 -4.17 -10.29
N GLU A 23 27.41 -3.02 -9.68
CA GLU A 23 28.03 -2.57 -8.44
C GLU A 23 27.60 -3.37 -7.21
N ASP A 24 26.38 -3.91 -7.22
CA ASP A 24 25.80 -4.69 -6.12
C ASP A 24 25.23 -6.02 -6.64
N PRO A 25 26.02 -7.09 -6.74
CA PRO A 25 25.55 -8.40 -7.18
C PRO A 25 24.46 -9.02 -6.28
N ALA A 26 24.43 -8.65 -5.00
CA ALA A 26 23.40 -9.09 -4.05
C ALA A 26 22.08 -8.32 -4.18
N ARG A 27 22.03 -7.30 -5.02
CA ARG A 27 20.89 -6.40 -5.18
C ARG A 27 19.56 -7.14 -5.44
N ALA A 28 19.60 -8.22 -6.23
CA ALA A 28 18.39 -8.98 -6.55
C ALA A 28 17.76 -9.66 -5.33
N SER A 29 18.57 -10.09 -4.36
CA SER A 29 18.11 -10.68 -3.09
C SER A 29 17.79 -9.60 -2.06
N ASP A 30 18.64 -8.60 -1.95
CA ASP A 30 18.59 -7.61 -0.88
C ASP A 30 17.49 -6.56 -1.06
N PHE A 31 17.07 -6.34 -2.31
CA PHE A 31 15.93 -5.47 -2.64
C PHE A 31 14.67 -6.29 -2.95
N ALA A 32 14.55 -7.47 -2.37
CA ALA A 32 13.36 -8.30 -2.47
C ALA A 32 12.63 -8.39 -1.13
N LEU A 33 11.31 -8.45 -1.18
CA LEU A 33 10.43 -8.60 -0.03
C LEU A 33 9.44 -9.73 -0.29
N ARG A 34 9.27 -10.61 0.69
CA ARG A 34 8.16 -11.57 0.74
C ARG A 34 7.20 -11.20 1.86
N CYS A 35 5.93 -11.13 1.54
CA CYS A 35 4.87 -10.91 2.51
C CYS A 35 3.69 -11.83 2.17
N GLY A 36 3.52 -12.91 2.94
CA GLY A 36 2.55 -13.95 2.61
C GLY A 36 2.81 -14.56 1.23
N GLY A 37 1.82 -14.55 0.36
CA GLY A 37 1.92 -15.01 -1.03
C GLY A 37 2.50 -13.99 -2.01
N LEU A 38 2.80 -12.77 -1.56
CA LEU A 38 3.34 -11.71 -2.39
C LEU A 38 4.87 -11.74 -2.40
N TYR A 39 5.47 -11.69 -3.58
CA TYR A 39 6.89 -11.43 -3.78
C TYR A 39 7.07 -10.14 -4.57
N ALA A 40 7.74 -9.16 -3.97
CA ALA A 40 8.08 -7.89 -4.61
C ALA A 40 9.60 -7.77 -4.74
N ASN A 41 10.09 -7.39 -5.91
CA ASN A 41 11.51 -7.19 -6.16
C ASN A 41 11.75 -5.78 -6.71
N PHE A 42 12.54 -5.01 -5.98
CA PHE A 42 12.84 -3.61 -6.27
C PHE A 42 14.24 -3.40 -6.86
N ALA A 43 14.95 -4.48 -7.21
CA ALA A 43 16.31 -4.41 -7.75
C ALA A 43 16.44 -3.54 -9.01
N ARG A 44 15.35 -3.41 -9.78
CA ARG A 44 15.28 -2.58 -10.99
C ARG A 44 14.80 -1.14 -10.74
N GLN A 45 14.67 -0.73 -9.49
CA GLN A 45 14.39 0.65 -9.15
C GLN A 45 15.70 1.46 -9.09
N ARG A 46 15.66 2.72 -9.53
CA ARG A 46 16.85 3.57 -9.61
C ARG A 46 17.14 4.28 -8.28
N TYR A 47 17.43 3.49 -7.25
CA TYR A 47 17.90 3.95 -5.94
C TYR A 47 18.88 2.93 -5.34
N GLY A 48 19.73 3.38 -4.41
CA GLY A 48 20.66 2.54 -3.66
C GLY A 48 20.27 2.45 -2.18
N ARG A 49 21.09 1.73 -1.38
CA ARG A 49 20.88 1.60 0.07
C ARG A 49 20.87 2.96 0.77
N ALA A 50 21.83 3.83 0.45
CA ALA A 50 21.91 5.16 1.06
C ALA A 50 20.62 5.99 0.83
N ALA A 51 19.99 5.87 -0.34
CA ALA A 51 18.71 6.51 -0.61
C ALA A 51 17.58 5.92 0.23
N LEU A 52 17.52 4.58 0.39
CA LEU A 52 16.55 3.91 1.25
C LEU A 52 16.73 4.29 2.71
N ASP A 53 17.96 4.29 3.23
CA ASP A 53 18.26 4.66 4.61
C ASP A 53 17.81 6.11 4.89
N ALA A 54 18.07 7.02 3.95
CA ALA A 54 17.61 8.39 4.04
C ALA A 54 16.08 8.52 4.01
N LEU A 55 15.39 7.72 3.19
CA LEU A 55 13.92 7.67 3.13
C LEU A 55 13.33 7.09 4.42
N PHE A 56 13.89 6.00 4.95
CA PHE A 56 13.45 5.42 6.22
C PHE A 56 13.66 6.41 7.37
N ALA A 57 14.78 7.09 7.45
CA ALA A 57 15.02 8.12 8.44
C ALA A 57 14.02 9.30 8.35
N ILE A 58 13.53 9.63 7.15
CA ILE A 58 12.45 10.63 6.99
C ILE A 58 11.12 10.04 7.51
N GLY A 59 10.80 8.79 7.17
CA GLY A 59 9.60 8.12 7.63
C GLY A 59 9.54 8.00 9.16
N GLU A 60 10.65 7.66 9.78
CA GLU A 60 10.77 7.62 11.25
C GLU A 60 10.51 8.99 11.89
N ARG A 61 11.17 10.03 11.40
CA ARG A 61 10.96 11.41 11.90
C ARG A 61 9.55 11.92 11.67
N ALA A 62 8.90 11.48 10.62
CA ALA A 62 7.50 11.80 10.31
C ALA A 62 6.49 10.90 11.06
N GLU A 63 6.98 10.00 11.92
CA GLU A 63 6.15 9.02 12.63
C GLU A 63 5.21 8.25 11.68
N LEU A 64 5.72 7.87 10.50
CA LEU A 64 4.92 7.27 9.43
C LEU A 64 4.12 6.04 9.91
N MET A 65 4.74 5.18 10.74
CA MET A 65 4.05 3.99 11.26
C MET A 65 2.90 4.34 12.20
N VAL A 66 3.04 5.41 12.99
CA VAL A 66 1.96 5.92 13.85
C VAL A 66 0.83 6.49 13.00
N ALA A 67 1.16 7.26 11.96
CA ALA A 67 0.18 7.80 11.02
C ALA A 67 -0.58 6.69 10.29
N MET A 68 0.12 5.65 9.83
CA MET A 68 -0.50 4.48 9.21
C MET A 68 -1.43 3.74 10.17
N ARG A 69 -1.01 3.54 11.43
CA ARG A 69 -1.87 2.91 12.45
C ARG A 69 -3.14 3.74 12.67
N ARG A 70 -3.02 5.04 12.85
CA ARG A 70 -4.17 5.93 12.99
C ARG A 70 -5.13 5.85 11.79
N LEU A 71 -4.60 5.77 10.57
CA LEU A 71 -5.41 5.59 9.37
C LEU A 71 -6.21 4.27 9.42
N LEU A 72 -5.54 3.15 9.76
CA LEU A 72 -6.17 1.83 9.86
C LEU A 72 -7.21 1.77 10.98
N ASP A 73 -6.98 2.48 12.09
CA ASP A 73 -7.88 2.58 13.23
C ASP A 73 -9.10 3.49 12.95
N GLY A 74 -9.16 4.13 11.79
CA GLY A 74 -10.28 4.99 11.41
C GLY A 74 -10.23 6.39 12.03
N ALA A 75 -9.04 6.88 12.38
CA ALA A 75 -8.89 8.27 12.79
C ALA A 75 -9.13 9.22 11.60
N LEU A 76 -9.59 10.43 11.92
CA LEU A 76 -9.73 11.51 10.92
C LEU A 76 -8.34 12.04 10.56
N VAL A 77 -7.67 11.38 9.61
CA VAL A 77 -6.32 11.79 9.15
C VAL A 77 -6.37 12.84 8.06
N ASN A 78 -7.50 12.93 7.34
CA ASN A 78 -7.75 14.01 6.38
C ASN A 78 -8.87 14.93 6.91
N PRO A 79 -8.55 16.13 7.40
CA PRO A 79 -9.54 17.05 7.97
C PRO A 79 -10.49 17.65 6.93
N THR A 80 -10.14 17.61 5.64
CA THR A 80 -10.96 18.24 4.60
C THR A 80 -12.26 17.50 4.34
N GLU A 81 -12.30 16.19 4.52
CA GLU A 81 -13.49 15.37 4.31
C GLU A 81 -14.32 15.15 5.58
N GLY A 82 -13.75 15.39 6.76
CA GLY A 82 -14.41 15.22 8.06
C GLY A 82 -14.87 13.79 8.37
N ARG A 83 -14.34 12.78 7.67
CA ARG A 83 -14.68 11.37 7.84
C ARG A 83 -13.45 10.46 7.77
N ALA A 84 -13.54 9.29 8.40
CA ALA A 84 -12.50 8.28 8.37
C ALA A 84 -12.38 7.63 6.98
N ALA A 85 -11.15 7.40 6.52
CA ALA A 85 -10.86 6.66 5.29
C ALA A 85 -10.79 5.15 5.58
N LEU A 86 -11.92 4.45 5.49
CA LEU A 86 -12.07 3.05 5.90
C LEU A 86 -12.01 2.03 4.75
N HIS A 87 -11.36 2.37 3.64
CA HIS A 87 -11.18 1.46 2.50
C HIS A 87 -10.44 0.16 2.87
N SER A 88 -9.61 0.18 3.91
CA SER A 88 -8.95 -0.99 4.49
C SER A 88 -9.94 -2.04 5.00
N ALA A 89 -11.13 -1.62 5.48
CA ALA A 89 -12.17 -2.50 5.97
C ALA A 89 -12.74 -3.46 4.91
N LEU A 90 -12.66 -3.09 3.62
CA LEU A 90 -13.03 -3.98 2.52
C LEU A 90 -12.05 -5.14 2.32
N ARG A 91 -10.81 -5.03 2.81
CA ARG A 91 -9.71 -5.93 2.49
C ARG A 91 -9.29 -6.84 3.64
N GLY A 92 -9.76 -6.64 4.85
CA GLY A 92 -9.45 -7.52 5.99
C GLY A 92 -9.55 -6.84 7.35
N ASP A 93 -9.18 -7.60 8.38
CA ASP A 93 -9.10 -7.14 9.76
C ASP A 93 -7.74 -6.46 10.00
N ASN A 94 -7.70 -5.16 9.74
CA ASN A 94 -6.45 -4.40 9.82
C ASN A 94 -6.31 -3.62 11.14
N SER A 95 -7.36 -3.62 11.98
CA SER A 95 -7.41 -2.91 13.25
C SER A 95 -8.46 -3.52 14.18
N THR A 96 -8.22 -3.39 15.48
CA THR A 96 -9.16 -3.77 16.56
C THR A 96 -9.96 -2.57 17.08
N SER A 97 -9.80 -1.39 16.49
CA SER A 97 -10.59 -0.22 16.89
C SER A 97 -12.07 -0.47 16.58
N GLN A 98 -12.96 0.04 17.42
CA GLN A 98 -14.40 -0.14 17.24
C GLN A 98 -14.85 0.39 15.87
N VAL A 99 -14.37 1.53 15.45
CA VAL A 99 -14.69 2.14 14.14
C VAL A 99 -14.30 1.23 12.98
N ALA A 100 -13.12 0.64 13.02
CA ALA A 100 -12.65 -0.27 11.97
C ALA A 100 -13.43 -1.60 11.97
N VAL A 101 -13.73 -2.14 13.15
CA VAL A 101 -14.53 -3.38 13.31
C VAL A 101 -15.95 -3.19 12.78
N GLU A 102 -16.61 -2.09 13.11
CA GLU A 102 -17.94 -1.76 12.61
C GLU A 102 -17.95 -1.57 11.09
N ALA A 103 -16.95 -0.86 10.56
CA ALA A 103 -16.79 -0.69 9.12
C ALA A 103 -16.56 -2.02 8.40
N ARG A 104 -15.78 -2.93 9.00
CA ARG A 104 -15.59 -4.29 8.48
C ARG A 104 -16.88 -5.07 8.44
N ALA A 105 -17.67 -5.04 9.52
CA ALA A 105 -18.97 -5.72 9.58
C ALA A 105 -19.93 -5.19 8.49
N GLN A 106 -19.99 -3.88 8.30
CA GLN A 106 -20.78 -3.25 7.23
C GLN A 106 -20.30 -3.67 5.83
N ALA A 107 -18.97 -3.72 5.62
CA ALA A 107 -18.40 -4.15 4.36
C ALA A 107 -18.75 -5.61 4.03
N VAL A 108 -18.64 -6.53 5.00
CA VAL A 108 -19.02 -7.94 4.85
C VAL A 108 -20.50 -8.08 4.51
N ALA A 109 -21.37 -7.37 5.23
CA ALA A 109 -22.80 -7.39 4.97
C ALA A 109 -23.15 -6.83 3.58
N ALA A 110 -22.47 -5.76 3.14
CA ALA A 110 -22.64 -5.21 1.80
C ALA A 110 -22.18 -6.18 0.70
N GLN A 111 -21.04 -6.84 0.88
CA GLN A 111 -20.54 -7.86 -0.04
C GLN A 111 -21.52 -9.05 -0.14
N ALA A 112 -22.10 -9.49 0.97
CA ALA A 112 -23.11 -10.55 0.95
C ALA A 112 -24.35 -10.15 0.14
N ARG A 113 -24.86 -8.92 0.34
CA ARG A 113 -25.99 -8.40 -0.46
C ARG A 113 -25.66 -8.30 -1.96
N MET A 114 -24.46 -7.84 -2.29
CA MET A 114 -24.01 -7.77 -3.70
C MET A 114 -23.94 -9.16 -4.33
N ARG A 115 -23.50 -10.18 -3.59
CA ARG A 115 -23.44 -11.56 -4.08
C ARG A 115 -24.84 -12.08 -4.43
N VAL A 116 -25.81 -11.89 -3.53
CA VAL A 116 -27.22 -12.26 -3.78
C VAL A 116 -27.77 -11.54 -5.02
N LEU A 117 -27.46 -10.24 -5.17
CA LEU A 117 -27.91 -9.49 -6.34
C LEU A 117 -27.30 -10.04 -7.64
N ILE A 118 -26.00 -10.39 -7.63
CA ILE A 118 -25.34 -11.00 -8.79
C ILE A 118 -26.03 -12.33 -9.16
N GLU A 119 -26.26 -13.21 -8.18
CA GLU A 119 -26.96 -14.48 -8.38
C GLU A 119 -28.35 -14.29 -8.98
N GLN A 120 -29.11 -13.28 -8.52
CA GLN A 120 -30.43 -12.94 -9.07
C GLN A 120 -30.35 -12.42 -10.51
N LEU A 121 -29.36 -11.58 -10.81
CA LEU A 121 -29.11 -11.06 -12.16
C LEU A 121 -28.71 -12.18 -13.12
N GLU A 122 -27.82 -13.08 -12.70
CA GLU A 122 -27.37 -14.22 -13.51
C GLU A 122 -28.53 -15.21 -13.80
N ALA A 123 -29.47 -15.36 -12.84
CA ALA A 123 -30.65 -16.19 -13.01
C ALA A 123 -31.78 -15.54 -13.84
N SER A 124 -31.64 -14.26 -14.15
CA SER A 124 -32.66 -13.49 -14.88
C SER A 124 -32.36 -13.44 -16.39
N ASP A 125 -33.46 -13.37 -17.19
CA ASP A 125 -33.32 -13.20 -18.66
C ASP A 125 -32.66 -11.89 -19.08
N VAL A 126 -32.48 -10.92 -18.16
CA VAL A 126 -31.83 -9.65 -18.41
C VAL A 126 -30.33 -9.85 -18.67
N ALA A 127 -29.69 -10.81 -18.04
CA ALA A 127 -28.27 -11.14 -18.28
C ALA A 127 -28.06 -11.74 -19.70
N GLN A 128 -29.06 -12.46 -20.24
CA GLN A 128 -28.99 -13.06 -21.57
C GLN A 128 -29.21 -12.03 -22.68
N ALA A 129 -29.84 -10.89 -22.40
CA ALA A 129 -30.09 -9.83 -23.37
C ALA A 129 -28.89 -8.87 -23.59
N LEU A 130 -27.83 -8.98 -22.79
CA LEU A 130 -26.64 -8.12 -22.82
C LEU A 130 -25.42 -8.78 -23.52
N VAL A 131 -25.53 -10.02 -23.97
CA VAL A 131 -24.55 -10.77 -24.75
C VAL A 131 -25.02 -10.87 -26.19
#